data_9aa915e54f6cffdd8caf1d05e2df051f
#
_entry.id   9aa915e54f6cffdd8caf1d05e2df051f
#
_cell.length_a   1.000
_cell.length_b   1.000
_cell.length_c   1.000
_cell.angle_alpha   90.00
_cell.angle_beta   90.00
_cell.angle_gamma   90.00
#
_symmetry.space_group_name_H-M   'P 1'
#
loop_
_entity.id
_entity.type
_entity.pdbx_description
1 polymer ?
#
loop_
_entity_poly.entity_id
_entity_poly.type
_entity_poly.pdbx_seq_one_letter_code
_entity_poly.pdbx_strand_id
1 'polypeptide(L)'
;MVTNDNIIQVKDLKKYYKKGVIKALDGVSVDIARGDVVVVIGPSGSGKSTLLRSLNLLEEPTSGTILFEGTDITNKKIDINKHRQKMGMVFQHFNLFPHKTIIENMILAPVEVKHVPKEEAKAKAMQLLERVGLADRADAYPIQLSGGQKQRVAIVRALCMEPDVMLFDEPTSALDPEMVGEVLDVMKELAHEGMTMVVVTHEMGFAREVGNRVLFMADGKLVEQGTPTDIFEHSQSDRLCDFLSKVL
;
A
#
# COMPACT_ATOMS: atom_id res chain seq x y z
N MET A 1 8.88 28.11 10.42
CA MET A 1 9.57 26.81 10.33
C MET A 1 8.62 25.89 9.60
N VAL A 2 8.93 25.48 8.38
CA VAL A 2 8.16 24.46 7.68
C VAL A 2 8.43 23.17 8.44
N THR A 3 7.48 22.70 9.25
CA THR A 3 7.54 21.37 9.84
C THR A 3 7.54 20.39 8.66
N ASN A 4 8.65 19.70 8.48
CA ASN A 4 8.77 18.66 7.46
C ASN A 4 7.91 17.48 7.93
N ASP A 5 6.63 17.47 7.56
CA ASP A 5 5.63 16.49 8.01
C ASP A 5 5.70 15.19 7.17
N ASN A 6 6.85 14.97 6.52
CA ASN A 6 7.09 13.78 5.72
C ASN A 6 7.23 12.54 6.62
N ILE A 7 6.30 11.61 6.48
CA ILE A 7 6.35 10.33 7.19
C ILE A 7 7.32 9.36 6.53
N ILE A 8 7.44 9.40 5.18
CA ILE A 8 8.40 8.61 4.41
C ILE A 8 9.21 9.54 3.51
N GLN A 9 10.53 9.34 3.47
CA GLN A 9 11.42 10.01 2.52
C GLN A 9 12.31 8.98 1.83
N VAL A 10 12.25 8.96 0.52
CA VAL A 10 13.05 8.06 -0.34
C VAL A 10 14.10 8.89 -1.07
N LYS A 11 15.37 8.50 -1.01
CA LYS A 11 16.49 9.23 -1.62
C LYS A 11 17.35 8.31 -2.47
N ASP A 12 17.42 8.59 -3.77
CA ASP A 12 18.23 7.89 -4.79
C ASP A 12 18.12 6.35 -4.70
N LEU A 13 16.88 5.86 -4.55
CA LEU A 13 16.60 4.44 -4.32
C LEU A 13 16.87 3.65 -5.59
N LYS A 14 17.69 2.59 -5.47
CA LYS A 14 18.02 1.68 -6.56
C LYS A 14 17.76 0.24 -6.15
N LYS A 15 17.16 -0.51 -7.04
CA LYS A 15 17.00 -1.97 -6.90
C LYS A 15 17.36 -2.64 -8.20
N TYR A 16 18.48 -3.39 -8.18
CA TYR A 16 19.00 -4.11 -9.32
C TYR A 16 18.96 -5.61 -9.07
N TYR A 17 18.46 -6.35 -10.04
CA TYR A 17 18.46 -7.81 -10.05
C TYR A 17 19.46 -8.34 -11.06
N LYS A 18 19.79 -9.64 -10.97
CA LYS A 18 20.69 -10.35 -11.90
C LYS A 18 22.01 -9.59 -12.14
N LYS A 19 22.69 -9.20 -11.05
CA LYS A 19 23.97 -8.47 -11.09
C LYS A 19 23.90 -7.17 -11.92
N GLY A 20 22.78 -6.45 -11.86
CA GLY A 20 22.61 -5.15 -12.49
C GLY A 20 21.99 -5.17 -13.89
N VAL A 21 21.66 -6.35 -14.45
CA VAL A 21 21.00 -6.47 -15.76
C VAL A 21 19.58 -5.90 -15.73
N ILE A 22 18.84 -6.12 -14.63
CA ILE A 22 17.48 -5.58 -14.47
C ILE A 22 17.52 -4.49 -13.42
N LYS A 23 17.26 -3.26 -13.84
CA LYS A 23 17.17 -2.08 -12.99
C LYS A 23 15.70 -1.80 -12.66
N ALA A 24 15.17 -2.50 -11.66
CA ALA A 24 13.78 -2.35 -11.27
C ALA A 24 13.49 -0.98 -10.64
N LEU A 25 14.46 -0.39 -9.94
CA LEU A 25 14.48 1.02 -9.52
C LEU A 25 15.85 1.59 -9.86
N ASP A 26 15.89 2.76 -10.48
CA ASP A 26 17.13 3.40 -10.95
C ASP A 26 17.18 4.88 -10.55
N GLY A 27 17.31 5.15 -9.23
CA GLY A 27 17.46 6.49 -8.68
C GLY A 27 16.13 7.18 -8.35
N VAL A 28 15.17 6.46 -7.78
CA VAL A 28 13.89 7.03 -7.38
C VAL A 28 14.04 7.84 -6.09
N SER A 29 13.54 9.08 -6.10
CA SER A 29 13.45 9.95 -4.93
C SER A 29 12.04 10.49 -4.82
N VAL A 30 11.43 10.36 -3.62
CA VAL A 30 10.07 10.83 -3.35
C VAL A 30 9.89 11.00 -1.84
N ASP A 31 9.19 12.05 -1.46
CA ASP A 31 8.73 12.29 -0.09
C ASP A 31 7.22 12.05 -0.01
N ILE A 32 6.74 11.52 1.11
CA ILE A 32 5.32 11.26 1.39
C ILE A 32 5.00 11.93 2.72
N ALA A 33 4.06 12.85 2.71
CA ALA A 33 3.60 13.55 3.92
C ALA A 33 2.53 12.73 4.66
N ARG A 34 2.31 13.03 5.94
CA ARG A 34 1.18 12.46 6.69
C ARG A 34 -0.14 12.91 6.06
N GLY A 35 -1.07 11.97 5.92
CA GLY A 35 -2.36 12.20 5.27
C GLY A 35 -2.32 12.19 3.75
N ASP A 36 -1.16 12.03 3.11
CA ASP A 36 -1.08 11.87 1.66
C ASP A 36 -1.71 10.55 1.21
N VAL A 37 -2.49 10.65 0.14
CA VAL A 37 -2.94 9.50 -0.66
C VAL A 37 -2.15 9.51 -1.97
N VAL A 38 -1.00 8.84 -1.96
CA VAL A 38 -0.08 8.77 -3.11
C VAL A 38 -0.46 7.58 -3.98
N VAL A 39 -0.86 7.85 -5.23
CA VAL A 39 -1.17 6.79 -6.19
C VAL A 39 -0.01 6.62 -7.17
N VAL A 40 0.46 5.39 -7.34
CA VAL A 40 1.57 5.04 -8.22
C VAL A 40 1.04 4.31 -9.44
N ILE A 41 1.19 4.93 -10.61
CA ILE A 41 0.73 4.40 -11.90
C ILE A 41 1.91 4.17 -12.85
N GLY A 42 1.66 3.42 -13.93
CA GLY A 42 2.66 3.16 -14.97
C GLY A 42 2.54 1.76 -15.57
N PRO A 43 3.26 1.46 -16.67
CA PRO A 43 3.18 0.17 -17.35
C PRO A 43 3.64 -0.99 -16.46
N SER A 44 3.26 -2.21 -16.83
CA SER A 44 3.77 -3.43 -16.16
C SER A 44 5.30 -3.49 -16.25
N GLY A 45 5.95 -3.88 -15.16
CA GLY A 45 7.41 -3.94 -15.09
C GLY A 45 8.13 -2.60 -14.86
N SER A 46 7.40 -1.49 -14.69
CA SER A 46 8.02 -0.16 -14.46
C SER A 46 8.65 0.03 -13.08
N GLY A 47 8.48 -0.93 -12.15
CA GLY A 47 9.07 -0.88 -10.81
C GLY A 47 8.12 -0.46 -9.67
N LYS A 48 6.82 -0.23 -9.94
CA LYS A 48 5.82 0.22 -8.95
C LYS A 48 5.79 -0.66 -7.68
N SER A 49 5.53 -1.95 -7.86
CA SER A 49 5.48 -2.90 -6.73
C SER A 49 6.84 -3.05 -6.04
N THR A 50 7.95 -2.90 -6.79
CA THR A 50 9.29 -2.90 -6.21
C THR A 50 9.51 -1.67 -5.33
N LEU A 51 9.08 -0.48 -5.79
CA LEU A 51 9.12 0.74 -4.96
C LEU A 51 8.28 0.55 -3.69
N LEU A 52 7.02 0.15 -3.85
CA LEU A 52 6.09 -0.04 -2.73
C LEU A 52 6.65 -1.02 -1.69
N ARG A 53 7.14 -2.19 -2.13
CA ARG A 53 7.72 -3.21 -1.24
C ARG A 53 9.06 -2.78 -0.64
N SER A 54 9.76 -1.84 -1.26
CA SER A 54 10.97 -1.29 -0.67
C SER A 54 10.66 -0.36 0.50
N LEU A 55 9.51 0.34 0.50
CA LEU A 55 9.14 1.26 1.58
C LEU A 55 9.09 0.58 2.97
N ASN A 56 8.81 -0.71 3.03
CA ASN A 56 8.83 -1.51 4.26
C ASN A 56 9.93 -2.59 4.27
N LEU A 57 10.91 -2.49 3.36
CA LEU A 57 12.04 -3.41 3.17
C LEU A 57 11.62 -4.89 2.98
N LEU A 58 10.45 -5.18 2.41
CA LEU A 58 10.17 -6.50 1.85
C LEU A 58 11.03 -6.75 0.61
N GLU A 59 11.39 -5.68 -0.11
CA GLU A 59 12.43 -5.67 -1.13
C GLU A 59 13.58 -4.78 -0.63
N GLU A 60 14.69 -5.40 -0.24
CA GLU A 60 15.88 -4.65 0.16
C GLU A 60 16.47 -3.90 -1.03
N PRO A 61 16.68 -2.58 -0.97
CA PRO A 61 17.29 -1.81 -2.05
C PRO A 61 18.76 -2.21 -2.24
N THR A 62 19.25 -2.04 -3.46
CA THR A 62 20.70 -2.20 -3.77
C THR A 62 21.49 -1.02 -3.23
N SER A 63 20.92 0.18 -3.30
CA SER A 63 21.48 1.42 -2.73
C SER A 63 20.38 2.47 -2.59
N GLY A 64 20.71 3.59 -1.97
CA GLY A 64 19.76 4.66 -1.61
C GLY A 64 19.32 4.54 -0.16
N THR A 65 18.48 5.47 0.27
CA THR A 65 18.04 5.59 1.67
C THR A 65 16.54 5.74 1.75
N ILE A 66 15.93 5.10 2.74
CA ILE A 66 14.53 5.27 3.08
C ILE A 66 14.46 5.71 4.55
N LEU A 67 13.94 6.92 4.77
CA LEU A 67 13.63 7.39 6.12
C LEU A 67 12.15 7.15 6.38
N PHE A 68 11.84 6.55 7.51
CA PHE A 68 10.49 6.44 8.05
C PHE A 68 10.45 7.14 9.41
N GLU A 69 9.60 8.13 9.56
CA GLU A 69 9.53 9.00 10.75
C GLU A 69 10.94 9.52 11.15
N GLY A 70 11.71 9.96 10.14
CA GLY A 70 13.07 10.47 10.34
C GLY A 70 14.14 9.41 10.61
N THR A 71 13.78 8.14 10.77
CA THR A 71 14.72 7.04 11.01
C THR A 71 15.08 6.35 9.69
N ASP A 72 16.38 6.23 9.41
CA ASP A 72 16.88 5.47 8.24
C ASP A 72 16.67 3.98 8.45
N ILE A 73 15.60 3.44 7.86
CA ILE A 73 15.24 2.01 7.95
C ILE A 73 16.13 1.12 7.06
N THR A 74 16.91 1.68 6.13
CA THR A 74 17.87 0.92 5.31
C THR A 74 19.13 0.57 6.08
N ASN A 75 19.34 1.18 7.24
CA ASN A 75 20.48 0.88 8.11
C ASN A 75 20.28 -0.50 8.78
N LYS A 76 21.19 -1.44 8.48
CA LYS A 76 21.15 -2.82 8.98
C LYS A 76 21.20 -2.98 10.51
N LYS A 77 21.50 -1.91 11.25
CA LYS A 77 21.50 -1.92 12.72
C LYS A 77 20.10 -1.67 13.31
N ILE A 78 19.13 -1.27 12.50
CA ILE A 78 17.78 -0.97 12.92
C ILE A 78 16.95 -2.26 12.97
N ASP A 79 16.13 -2.40 14.01
CA ASP A 79 15.10 -3.44 14.07
C ASP A 79 13.92 -3.02 13.18
N ILE A 80 13.94 -3.49 11.94
CA ILE A 80 12.90 -3.17 10.95
C ILE A 80 11.49 -3.62 11.38
N ASN A 81 11.38 -4.63 12.23
CA ASN A 81 10.08 -5.14 12.65
C ASN A 81 9.31 -4.12 13.50
N LYS A 82 10.01 -3.27 14.26
CA LYS A 82 9.37 -2.14 14.97
C LYS A 82 8.72 -1.14 14.02
N HIS A 83 9.37 -0.88 12.87
CA HIS A 83 8.82 0.03 11.86
C HIS A 83 7.70 -0.63 11.05
N ARG A 84 7.83 -1.92 10.72
CA ARG A 84 6.76 -2.68 10.03
C ARG A 84 5.46 -2.76 10.82
N GLN A 85 5.50 -2.68 12.15
CA GLN A 85 4.29 -2.61 12.98
C GLN A 85 3.46 -1.36 12.71
N LYS A 86 4.09 -0.29 12.20
CA LYS A 86 3.46 0.98 11.86
C LYS A 86 3.12 1.12 10.37
N MET A 87 3.43 0.11 9.56
CA MET A 87 3.18 0.09 8.12
C MET A 87 2.30 -1.11 7.77
N GLY A 88 1.02 -0.87 7.51
CA GLY A 88 0.12 -1.90 6.99
C GLY A 88 0.45 -2.20 5.53
N MET A 89 0.39 -3.48 5.12
CA MET A 89 0.59 -3.88 3.74
C MET A 89 -0.54 -4.80 3.27
N VAL A 90 -1.14 -4.42 2.15
CA VAL A 90 -2.18 -5.18 1.45
C VAL A 90 -1.64 -5.58 0.09
N PHE A 91 -1.69 -6.87 -0.23
CA PHE A 91 -1.16 -7.44 -1.46
C PHE A 91 -2.26 -7.71 -2.47
N GLN A 92 -1.89 -7.92 -3.73
CA GLN A 92 -2.73 -8.41 -4.80
C GLN A 92 -3.42 -9.74 -4.43
N HIS A 93 -2.68 -10.67 -3.81
CA HIS A 93 -3.23 -11.88 -3.22
C HIS A 93 -3.50 -11.62 -1.74
N PHE A 94 -4.62 -12.06 -1.24
CA PHE A 94 -5.17 -11.74 0.09
C PHE A 94 -4.25 -12.15 1.25
N ASN A 95 -3.42 -13.18 1.05
CA ASN A 95 -2.45 -13.70 2.02
C ASN A 95 -3.05 -13.98 3.41
N LEU A 96 -4.30 -14.46 3.44
CA LEU A 96 -4.94 -14.94 4.66
C LEU A 96 -4.42 -16.33 5.00
N PHE A 97 -4.28 -16.63 6.29
CA PHE A 97 -3.91 -17.95 6.78
C PHE A 97 -5.10 -18.91 6.58
N PRO A 98 -5.00 -19.90 5.69
CA PRO A 98 -6.16 -20.70 5.29
C PRO A 98 -6.70 -21.62 6.39
N HIS A 99 -5.87 -21.95 7.38
CA HIS A 99 -6.19 -22.83 8.53
C HIS A 99 -6.63 -22.07 9.78
N LYS A 100 -6.77 -20.74 9.69
CA LYS A 100 -7.29 -19.86 10.74
C LYS A 100 -8.62 -19.26 10.33
N THR A 101 -9.53 -19.06 11.27
CA THR A 101 -10.75 -18.29 11.03
C THR A 101 -10.43 -16.84 10.71
N ILE A 102 -11.41 -16.08 10.23
CA ILE A 102 -11.23 -14.67 9.91
C ILE A 102 -10.82 -13.88 11.16
N ILE A 103 -11.50 -14.08 12.27
CA ILE A 103 -11.16 -13.40 13.54
C ILE A 103 -9.74 -13.76 14.01
N GLU A 104 -9.33 -15.02 13.89
CA GLU A 104 -7.98 -15.46 14.23
C GLU A 104 -6.91 -14.86 13.31
N ASN A 105 -7.21 -14.68 12.01
CA ASN A 105 -6.34 -13.97 11.07
C ASN A 105 -6.12 -12.52 11.51
N MET A 106 -7.15 -11.85 12.00
CA MET A 106 -7.09 -10.43 12.36
C MET A 106 -6.34 -10.20 13.67
N ILE A 107 -6.59 -11.04 14.69
CA ILE A 107 -6.01 -10.82 16.01
C ILE A 107 -4.58 -11.36 16.16
N LEU A 108 -4.10 -12.17 15.23
CA LEU A 108 -2.79 -12.83 15.33
C LEU A 108 -1.66 -11.83 15.58
N ALA A 109 -1.53 -10.82 14.72
CA ALA A 109 -0.44 -9.86 14.83
C ALA A 109 -0.58 -8.92 16.05
N PRO A 110 -1.76 -8.35 16.37
CA PRO A 110 -1.93 -7.61 17.62
C PRO A 110 -1.54 -8.39 18.88
N VAL A 111 -1.94 -9.65 18.98
CA VAL A 111 -1.65 -10.49 20.17
C VAL A 111 -0.18 -10.91 20.23
N GLU A 112 0.35 -11.48 19.12
CA GLU A 112 1.69 -12.06 19.14
C GLU A 112 2.81 -11.01 19.04
N VAL A 113 2.57 -9.89 18.40
CA VAL A 113 3.62 -8.88 18.12
C VAL A 113 3.50 -7.65 19.00
N LYS A 114 2.28 -7.14 19.22
CA LYS A 114 2.03 -5.98 20.09
C LYS A 114 1.69 -6.38 21.53
N HIS A 115 1.50 -7.68 21.80
CA HIS A 115 1.11 -8.23 23.11
C HIS A 115 -0.20 -7.62 23.65
N VAL A 116 -1.12 -7.24 22.75
CA VAL A 116 -2.45 -6.77 23.12
C VAL A 116 -3.24 -7.94 23.74
N PRO A 117 -3.97 -7.74 24.84
CA PRO A 117 -4.84 -8.77 25.38
C PRO A 117 -5.81 -9.32 24.33
N LYS A 118 -5.97 -10.66 24.31
CA LYS A 118 -6.76 -11.33 23.24
C LYS A 118 -8.18 -10.80 23.11
N GLU A 119 -8.84 -10.53 24.23
CA GLU A 119 -10.22 -10.03 24.23
C GLU A 119 -10.30 -8.60 23.68
N GLU A 120 -9.32 -7.75 23.97
CA GLU A 120 -9.23 -6.41 23.41
C GLU A 120 -8.96 -6.45 21.91
N ALA A 121 -8.01 -7.26 21.46
CA ALA A 121 -7.72 -7.49 20.04
C ALA A 121 -8.96 -8.01 19.30
N LYS A 122 -9.74 -8.93 19.93
CA LYS A 122 -10.97 -9.47 19.37
C LYS A 122 -12.06 -8.40 19.26
N ALA A 123 -12.24 -7.57 20.27
CA ALA A 123 -13.21 -6.47 20.24
C ALA A 123 -12.91 -5.50 19.11
N LYS A 124 -11.65 -5.08 18.96
CA LYS A 124 -11.22 -4.21 17.86
C LYS A 124 -11.42 -4.87 16.49
N ALA A 125 -11.06 -6.15 16.36
CA ALA A 125 -11.22 -6.89 15.11
C ALA A 125 -12.70 -7.00 14.73
N MET A 126 -13.62 -7.24 15.68
CA MET A 126 -15.06 -7.27 15.42
C MET A 126 -15.60 -5.93 14.93
N GLN A 127 -15.18 -4.81 15.54
CA GLN A 127 -15.53 -3.47 15.07
C GLN A 127 -15.11 -3.23 13.62
N LEU A 128 -13.88 -3.65 13.27
CA LEU A 128 -13.39 -3.51 11.90
C LEU A 128 -14.10 -4.43 10.92
N LEU A 129 -14.49 -5.64 11.34
CA LEU A 129 -15.31 -6.54 10.51
C LEU A 129 -16.71 -5.98 10.31
N GLU A 130 -17.33 -5.38 11.33
CA GLU A 130 -18.62 -4.72 11.22
C GLU A 130 -18.57 -3.56 10.23
N ARG A 131 -17.52 -2.75 10.28
CA ARG A 131 -17.27 -1.63 9.35
C ARG A 131 -17.29 -2.07 7.87
N VAL A 132 -16.75 -3.26 7.57
CA VAL A 132 -16.72 -3.78 6.19
C VAL A 132 -17.84 -4.78 5.89
N GLY A 133 -18.87 -4.87 6.77
CA GLY A 133 -20.06 -5.72 6.59
C GLY A 133 -19.76 -7.23 6.65
N LEU A 134 -18.77 -7.65 7.44
CA LEU A 134 -18.33 -9.04 7.53
C LEU A 134 -18.30 -9.59 8.98
N ALA A 135 -19.01 -8.95 9.90
CA ALA A 135 -19.05 -9.41 11.30
C ALA A 135 -19.64 -10.84 11.44
N ASP A 136 -20.60 -11.21 10.62
CA ASP A 136 -21.20 -12.55 10.54
C ASP A 136 -20.22 -13.61 10.01
N ARG A 137 -19.08 -13.21 9.44
CA ARG A 137 -18.04 -14.07 8.90
C ARG A 137 -16.84 -14.27 9.82
N ALA A 138 -16.88 -13.74 11.05
CA ALA A 138 -15.76 -13.79 11.99
C ALA A 138 -15.24 -15.22 12.23
N ASP A 139 -16.12 -16.20 12.37
CA ASP A 139 -15.79 -17.59 12.61
C ASP A 139 -15.64 -18.43 11.32
N ALA A 140 -15.83 -17.81 10.14
CA ALA A 140 -15.62 -18.47 8.86
C ALA A 140 -14.14 -18.64 8.54
N TYR A 141 -13.81 -19.59 7.67
CA TYR A 141 -12.48 -19.76 7.10
C TYR A 141 -12.34 -19.02 5.77
N PRO A 142 -11.13 -18.59 5.36
CA PRO A 142 -10.92 -17.86 4.11
C PRO A 142 -11.51 -18.53 2.86
N ILE A 143 -11.52 -19.86 2.80
CA ILE A 143 -12.08 -20.61 1.67
C ILE A 143 -13.58 -20.37 1.46
N GLN A 144 -14.29 -19.96 2.50
CA GLN A 144 -15.73 -19.72 2.49
C GLN A 144 -16.11 -18.30 2.03
N LEU A 145 -15.10 -17.44 1.76
CA LEU A 145 -15.30 -16.04 1.38
C LEU A 145 -15.06 -15.84 -0.12
N SER A 146 -15.80 -14.88 -0.72
CA SER A 146 -15.52 -14.37 -2.07
C SER A 146 -14.16 -13.65 -2.14
N GLY A 147 -13.67 -13.36 -3.35
CA GLY A 147 -12.44 -12.58 -3.55
C GLY A 147 -12.50 -11.20 -2.90
N GLY A 148 -13.57 -10.45 -3.14
CA GLY A 148 -13.77 -9.12 -2.54
C GLY A 148 -13.87 -9.16 -1.01
N GLN A 149 -14.57 -10.16 -0.46
CA GLN A 149 -14.62 -10.37 0.99
C GLN A 149 -13.24 -10.64 1.58
N LYS A 150 -12.44 -11.53 0.95
CA LYS A 150 -11.06 -11.81 1.37
C LYS A 150 -10.20 -10.56 1.36
N GLN A 151 -10.34 -9.72 0.34
CA GLN A 151 -9.56 -8.49 0.22
C GLN A 151 -9.97 -7.47 1.29
N ARG A 152 -11.27 -7.28 1.54
CA ARG A 152 -11.74 -6.43 2.64
C ARG A 152 -11.20 -6.93 4.00
N VAL A 153 -11.21 -8.24 4.24
CA VAL A 153 -10.58 -8.83 5.43
C VAL A 153 -9.07 -8.54 5.47
N ALA A 154 -8.35 -8.64 4.35
CA ALA A 154 -6.93 -8.34 4.31
C ALA A 154 -6.63 -6.87 4.66
N ILE A 155 -7.47 -5.94 4.21
CA ILE A 155 -7.38 -4.52 4.58
C ILE A 155 -7.59 -4.33 6.08
N VAL A 156 -8.72 -4.81 6.62
CA VAL A 156 -9.03 -4.60 8.05
C VAL A 156 -8.10 -5.38 8.97
N ARG A 157 -7.53 -6.50 8.52
CA ARG A 157 -6.45 -7.18 9.24
C ARG A 157 -5.21 -6.29 9.40
N ALA A 158 -4.82 -5.57 8.35
CA ALA A 158 -3.72 -4.62 8.44
C ALA A 158 -4.05 -3.46 9.41
N LEU A 159 -5.29 -2.99 9.40
CA LEU A 159 -5.78 -1.93 10.29
C LEU A 159 -5.84 -2.35 11.77
N CYS A 160 -5.93 -3.66 12.09
CA CYS A 160 -5.84 -4.15 13.48
C CYS A 160 -4.51 -3.80 14.15
N MET A 161 -3.46 -3.55 13.37
CA MET A 161 -2.16 -3.09 13.86
C MET A 161 -2.11 -1.56 14.08
N GLU A 162 -3.17 -0.81 13.76
CA GLU A 162 -3.21 0.65 13.86
C GLU A 162 -1.97 1.30 13.23
N PRO A 163 -1.77 1.10 11.91
CA PRO A 163 -0.59 1.59 11.22
C PRO A 163 -0.67 3.10 10.97
N ASP A 164 0.49 3.76 10.91
CA ASP A 164 0.61 5.16 10.49
C ASP A 164 0.53 5.33 8.96
N VAL A 165 0.81 4.26 8.21
CA VAL A 165 0.79 4.23 6.73
C VAL A 165 0.22 2.90 6.25
N MET A 166 -0.63 2.95 5.22
CA MET A 166 -1.12 1.77 4.50
C MET A 166 -0.51 1.70 3.10
N LEU A 167 0.08 0.56 2.77
CA LEU A 167 0.68 0.26 1.47
C LEU A 167 -0.21 -0.75 0.73
N PHE A 168 -0.65 -0.42 -0.49
CA PHE A 168 -1.53 -1.26 -1.30
C PHE A 168 -0.84 -1.64 -2.61
N ASP A 169 -0.59 -2.93 -2.82
CA ASP A 169 0.04 -3.47 -4.02
C ASP A 169 -1.02 -4.12 -4.91
N GLU A 170 -1.58 -3.35 -5.84
CA GLU A 170 -2.63 -3.77 -6.78
C GLU A 170 -3.81 -4.50 -6.10
N PRO A 171 -4.50 -3.88 -5.13
CA PRO A 171 -5.45 -4.56 -4.24
C PRO A 171 -6.69 -5.11 -4.96
N THR A 172 -6.96 -4.68 -6.20
CA THR A 172 -8.15 -5.08 -6.98
C THR A 172 -7.82 -6.03 -8.14
N SER A 173 -6.55 -6.20 -8.51
CA SER A 173 -6.15 -6.90 -9.75
C SER A 173 -6.45 -8.41 -9.77
N ALA A 174 -6.69 -9.03 -8.61
CA ALA A 174 -7.08 -10.44 -8.49
C ALA A 174 -8.59 -10.63 -8.26
N LEU A 175 -9.40 -9.59 -8.47
CA LEU A 175 -10.84 -9.59 -8.23
C LEU A 175 -11.63 -9.57 -9.54
N ASP A 176 -12.82 -10.16 -9.49
CA ASP A 176 -13.82 -9.98 -10.54
C ASP A 176 -14.32 -8.51 -10.52
N PRO A 177 -14.63 -7.91 -11.70
CA PRO A 177 -15.03 -6.51 -11.81
C PRO A 177 -16.18 -6.11 -10.88
N GLU A 178 -17.13 -7.02 -10.62
CA GLU A 178 -18.28 -6.79 -9.74
C GLU A 178 -17.87 -6.57 -8.27
N MET A 179 -16.68 -7.07 -7.86
CA MET A 179 -16.18 -6.98 -6.48
C MET A 179 -15.21 -5.81 -6.25
N VAL A 180 -14.74 -5.17 -7.32
CA VAL A 180 -13.75 -4.07 -7.25
C VAL A 180 -14.30 -2.89 -6.47
N GLY A 181 -15.57 -2.51 -6.73
CA GLY A 181 -16.21 -1.34 -6.10
C GLY A 181 -16.19 -1.42 -4.57
N GLU A 182 -16.58 -2.56 -4.00
CA GLU A 182 -16.61 -2.77 -2.54
C GLU A 182 -15.25 -2.59 -1.85
N VAL A 183 -14.17 -2.97 -2.54
CA VAL A 183 -12.80 -2.81 -2.02
C VAL A 183 -12.35 -1.35 -2.13
N LEU A 184 -12.64 -0.69 -3.26
CA LEU A 184 -12.33 0.71 -3.46
C LEU A 184 -13.09 1.61 -2.49
N ASP A 185 -14.34 1.28 -2.15
CA ASP A 185 -15.13 2.05 -1.19
C ASP A 185 -14.48 2.02 0.21
N VAL A 186 -14.00 0.88 0.68
CA VAL A 186 -13.23 0.80 1.94
C VAL A 186 -11.97 1.67 1.87
N MET A 187 -11.26 1.67 0.74
CA MET A 187 -10.06 2.50 0.58
C MET A 187 -10.39 4.00 0.53
N LYS A 188 -11.52 4.39 -0.07
CA LYS A 188 -12.02 5.78 -0.07
C LYS A 188 -12.34 6.26 1.35
N GLU A 189 -13.01 5.43 2.14
CA GLU A 189 -13.28 5.74 3.54
C GLU A 189 -11.99 6.01 4.33
N LEU A 190 -10.97 5.15 4.17
CA LEU A 190 -9.68 5.34 4.83
C LEU A 190 -9.00 6.65 4.42
N ALA A 191 -9.08 7.01 3.14
CA ALA A 191 -8.58 8.29 2.64
C ALA A 191 -9.29 9.49 3.27
N HIS A 192 -10.62 9.44 3.35
CA HIS A 192 -11.43 10.50 3.99
C HIS A 192 -11.16 10.64 5.49
N GLU A 193 -10.75 9.57 6.16
CA GLU A 193 -10.31 9.59 7.56
C GLU A 193 -8.89 10.14 7.75
N GLY A 194 -8.21 10.50 6.66
CA GLY A 194 -6.85 11.06 6.70
C GLY A 194 -5.74 10.01 6.83
N MET A 195 -6.03 8.73 6.52
CA MET A 195 -5.01 7.69 6.50
C MET A 195 -3.95 7.99 5.43
N THR A 196 -2.67 7.97 5.82
CA THR A 196 -1.59 8.04 4.85
C THR A 196 -1.55 6.75 4.03
N MET A 197 -1.61 6.87 2.71
CA MET A 197 -1.66 5.70 1.84
C MET A 197 -0.71 5.81 0.66
N VAL A 198 -0.08 4.70 0.29
CA VAL A 198 0.62 4.54 -0.99
C VAL A 198 -0.02 3.39 -1.74
N VAL A 199 -0.59 3.68 -2.90
CA VAL A 199 -1.44 2.74 -3.64
C VAL A 199 -0.88 2.51 -5.04
N VAL A 200 -0.41 1.31 -5.34
CA VAL A 200 -0.16 0.87 -6.71
C VAL A 200 -1.46 0.32 -7.26
N THR A 201 -1.96 0.91 -8.33
CA THR A 201 -3.25 0.49 -8.92
C THR A 201 -3.33 0.78 -10.41
N HIS A 202 -4.23 0.08 -11.09
CA HIS A 202 -4.69 0.35 -12.45
C HIS A 202 -6.06 1.02 -12.49
N GLU A 203 -6.67 1.30 -11.34
CA GLU A 203 -7.96 1.97 -11.20
C GLU A 203 -7.79 3.48 -11.33
N MET A 204 -7.83 4.01 -12.56
CA MET A 204 -7.62 5.44 -12.82
C MET A 204 -8.72 6.32 -12.23
N GLY A 205 -9.95 5.79 -12.14
CA GLY A 205 -11.07 6.45 -11.46
C GLY A 205 -10.76 6.71 -9.98
N PHE A 206 -10.25 5.71 -9.27
CA PHE A 206 -9.82 5.85 -7.88
C PHE A 206 -8.68 6.87 -7.74
N ALA A 207 -7.67 6.81 -8.64
CA ALA A 207 -6.57 7.75 -8.63
C ALA A 207 -7.01 9.21 -8.80
N ARG A 208 -8.03 9.46 -9.64
CA ARG A 208 -8.60 10.81 -9.87
C ARG A 208 -9.44 11.30 -8.68
N GLU A 209 -10.22 10.41 -8.07
CA GLU A 209 -11.21 10.76 -7.04
C GLU A 209 -10.57 10.95 -5.66
N VAL A 210 -9.59 10.11 -5.32
CA VAL A 210 -9.10 9.98 -3.95
C VAL A 210 -7.63 10.37 -3.79
N GLY A 211 -6.82 10.15 -4.83
CA GLY A 211 -5.43 10.53 -4.81
C GLY A 211 -5.25 12.04 -4.66
N ASN A 212 -4.40 12.49 -3.76
CA ASN A 212 -3.96 13.88 -3.73
C ASN A 212 -2.62 14.09 -4.46
N ARG A 213 -1.92 12.99 -4.73
CA ARG A 213 -0.67 12.99 -5.49
C ARG A 213 -0.56 11.72 -6.31
N VAL A 214 -0.16 11.86 -7.57
CA VAL A 214 0.06 10.75 -8.50
C VAL A 214 1.52 10.72 -8.93
N LEU A 215 2.11 9.52 -8.89
CA LEU A 215 3.47 9.23 -9.33
C LEU A 215 3.40 8.36 -10.58
N PHE A 216 3.93 8.83 -11.69
CA PHE A 216 4.06 8.03 -12.90
C PHE A 216 5.46 7.42 -13.00
N MET A 217 5.52 6.10 -13.03
CA MET A 217 6.78 5.35 -13.14
C MET A 217 6.92 4.67 -14.49
N ALA A 218 8.09 4.78 -15.10
CA ALA A 218 8.49 4.03 -16.28
C ALA A 218 9.97 3.65 -16.18
N ASP A 219 10.33 2.46 -16.64
CA ASP A 219 11.72 1.97 -16.76
C ASP A 219 12.55 2.13 -15.45
N GLY A 220 11.90 1.85 -14.31
CA GLY A 220 12.52 1.94 -12.99
C GLY A 220 12.71 3.37 -12.45
N LYS A 221 12.14 4.38 -13.11
CA LYS A 221 12.29 5.80 -12.74
C LYS A 221 10.94 6.44 -12.43
N LEU A 222 10.96 7.45 -11.56
CA LEU A 222 9.88 8.40 -11.42
C LEU A 222 10.00 9.40 -12.57
N VAL A 223 9.08 9.34 -13.54
CA VAL A 223 9.11 10.17 -14.76
C VAL A 223 8.39 11.49 -14.53
N GLU A 224 7.21 11.43 -13.90
CA GLU A 224 6.40 12.60 -13.62
C GLU A 224 5.62 12.40 -12.32
N GLN A 225 5.33 13.49 -11.62
CA GLN A 225 4.51 13.50 -10.42
C GLN A 225 3.77 14.82 -10.30
N GLY A 226 2.57 14.77 -9.74
CA GLY A 226 1.74 15.96 -9.57
C GLY A 226 0.41 15.63 -8.92
N THR A 227 -0.51 16.59 -8.90
CA THR A 227 -1.89 16.33 -8.56
C THR A 227 -2.56 15.46 -9.63
N PRO A 228 -3.70 14.80 -9.32
CA PRO A 228 -4.46 14.09 -10.37
C PRO A 228 -4.73 14.94 -11.61
N THR A 229 -5.10 16.21 -11.46
CA THR A 229 -5.32 17.12 -12.56
C THR A 229 -4.06 17.33 -13.41
N ASP A 230 -2.89 17.54 -12.77
CA ASP A 230 -1.63 17.71 -13.49
C ASP A 230 -1.30 16.47 -14.34
N ILE A 231 -1.47 15.28 -13.77
CA ILE A 231 -1.10 14.02 -14.41
C ILE A 231 -2.09 13.59 -15.49
N PHE A 232 -3.41 13.73 -15.24
CA PHE A 232 -4.42 13.20 -16.15
C PHE A 232 -4.88 14.19 -17.21
N GLU A 233 -4.72 15.51 -16.99
CA GLU A 233 -5.22 16.55 -17.88
C GLU A 233 -4.10 17.41 -18.47
N HIS A 234 -2.96 17.54 -17.76
CA HIS A 234 -1.86 18.42 -18.13
C HIS A 234 -0.51 17.73 -18.16
N SER A 235 -0.50 16.42 -18.49
CA SER A 235 0.73 15.62 -18.57
C SER A 235 1.79 16.26 -19.47
N GLN A 236 3.04 16.33 -18.97
CA GLN A 236 4.17 16.97 -19.66
C GLN A 236 5.04 15.96 -20.42
N SER A 237 5.10 14.73 -19.93
CA SER A 237 5.93 13.68 -20.50
C SER A 237 5.23 12.96 -21.64
N ASP A 238 5.87 12.88 -22.82
CA ASP A 238 5.37 12.08 -23.96
C ASP A 238 5.12 10.62 -23.53
N ARG A 239 5.94 10.09 -22.63
CA ARG A 239 5.80 8.73 -22.12
C ARG A 239 4.53 8.54 -21.27
N LEU A 240 4.15 9.55 -20.51
CA LEU A 240 2.90 9.57 -19.76
C LEU A 240 1.71 9.73 -20.68
N CYS A 241 1.76 10.65 -21.67
CA CYS A 241 0.70 10.81 -22.67
C CYS A 241 0.43 9.52 -23.44
N ASP A 242 1.49 8.82 -23.89
CA ASP A 242 1.36 7.51 -24.56
C ASP A 242 0.77 6.44 -23.65
N PHE A 243 1.10 6.44 -22.37
CA PHE A 243 0.51 5.51 -21.40
C PHE A 243 -0.97 5.80 -21.16
N LEU A 244 -1.34 7.07 -20.92
CA LEU A 244 -2.73 7.46 -20.65
C LEU A 244 -3.64 7.20 -21.84
N SER A 245 -3.19 7.43 -23.07
CA SER A 245 -3.98 7.15 -24.29
C SER A 245 -4.36 5.66 -24.47
N LYS A 246 -3.70 4.75 -23.75
CA LYS A 246 -3.96 3.30 -23.81
C LYS A 246 -4.82 2.78 -22.66
N VAL A 247 -4.95 3.56 -21.58
CA VAL A 247 -5.63 3.10 -20.35
C VAL A 247 -6.87 3.92 -20.02
N LEU A 248 -7.05 5.08 -20.64
CA LEU A 248 -8.26 5.92 -20.62
C LEU A 248 -9.05 5.79 -21.91
#